data_e56cea4582e8da67d27bf089323969c5
#
_entry.id   e56cea4582e8da67d27bf089323969c5
#
_cell.length_a   1.000
_cell.length_b   1.000
_cell.length_c   1.000
_cell.angle_alpha   90.00
_cell.angle_beta   90.00
_cell.angle_gamma   90.00
#
_symmetry.space_group_name_H-M   'P 1'
#
loop_
_entity.id
_entity.type
_entity.pdbx_description
1 polymer ?
#
loop_
_entity_poly.entity_id
_entity_poly.type
_entity_poly.pdbx_seq_one_letter_code
_entity_poly.pdbx_strand_id
1 'polypeptide(L)'
;MTKPTYILIREASNESGYTAHPFPSEKAAYTAMNCMMKSDTAAIETTYHLTPRVEQVSNYKTRLIFDAIIAESDMTVKITYSVFEVK
;
A
#
# COMPACT_ATOMS: atom_id res chain seq x y z
N MET A 1 -29.13 -4.71 -0.07
CA MET A 1 -27.78 -4.34 -0.54
C MET A 1 -26.83 -4.33 0.64
N THR A 2 -25.74 -5.07 0.56
CA THR A 2 -24.76 -5.15 1.64
C THR A 2 -23.80 -3.96 1.56
N LYS A 3 -23.68 -3.21 2.65
CA LYS A 3 -22.73 -2.11 2.73
C LYS A 3 -21.32 -2.67 2.91
N PRO A 4 -20.29 -2.08 2.33
CA PRO A 4 -18.92 -2.48 2.63
C PRO A 4 -18.64 -2.18 4.11
N THR A 5 -17.97 -3.12 4.78
CA THR A 5 -17.64 -3.02 6.20
C THR A 5 -16.24 -2.47 6.42
N TYR A 6 -15.37 -2.66 5.45
CA TYR A 6 -13.96 -2.26 5.54
C TYR A 6 -13.53 -1.54 4.28
N ILE A 7 -12.62 -0.59 4.42
CA ILE A 7 -12.04 0.14 3.31
C ILE A 7 -10.52 0.01 3.39
N LEU A 8 -9.90 -0.41 2.29
CA LEU A 8 -8.45 -0.44 2.13
C LEU A 8 -8.03 0.83 1.40
N ILE A 9 -7.14 1.60 2.00
CA ILE A 9 -6.58 2.80 1.38
C ILE A 9 -5.10 2.57 1.08
N ARG A 10 -4.72 2.89 -0.15
CA ARG A 10 -3.32 2.85 -0.62
C ARG A 10 -2.90 4.27 -0.99
N GLU A 11 -1.78 4.73 -0.43
CA GLU A 11 -1.16 6.00 -0.81
C GLU A 11 0.34 5.80 -1.00
N ALA A 12 0.90 6.49 -1.99
CA ALA A 12 2.32 6.49 -2.25
C ALA A 12 2.85 7.92 -2.18
N SER A 13 3.98 8.12 -1.49
CA SER A 13 4.53 9.46 -1.27
C SER A 13 5.01 10.15 -2.56
N ASN A 14 5.26 9.38 -3.62
CA ASN A 14 5.67 9.90 -4.93
C ASN A 14 4.50 10.07 -5.91
N GLU A 15 3.27 9.87 -5.45
CA GLU A 15 2.06 10.01 -6.24
C GLU A 15 1.10 10.96 -5.57
N SER A 16 0.25 11.62 -6.35
CA SER A 16 -0.81 12.48 -5.82
C SER A 16 -2.02 11.66 -5.45
N GLY A 17 -2.63 11.96 -4.28
CA GLY A 17 -3.87 11.35 -3.87
C GLY A 17 -3.71 9.92 -3.34
N TYR A 18 -4.83 9.22 -3.28
CA TYR A 18 -4.90 7.87 -2.75
C TYR A 18 -5.98 7.09 -3.50
N THR A 19 -5.94 5.76 -3.35
CA THR A 19 -7.01 4.90 -3.83
C THR A 19 -7.71 4.26 -2.64
N ALA A 20 -9.03 4.11 -2.72
CA ALA A 20 -9.84 3.49 -1.67
C ALA A 20 -10.64 2.35 -2.27
N HIS A 21 -10.60 1.20 -1.62
CA HIS A 21 -11.23 -0.04 -2.10
C HIS A 21 -12.12 -0.63 -1.00
N PRO A 22 -13.45 -0.73 -1.22
CA PRO A 22 -14.34 -1.29 -0.22
C PRO A 22 -14.37 -2.82 -0.25
N PHE A 23 -14.47 -3.43 0.92
CA PHE A 23 -14.54 -4.88 1.08
C PHE A 23 -15.61 -5.28 2.09
N PRO A 24 -16.26 -6.45 1.91
CA PRO A 24 -17.31 -6.90 2.82
C PRO A 24 -16.80 -7.43 4.15
N SER A 25 -15.50 -7.76 4.26
CA SER A 25 -14.94 -8.31 5.49
C SER A 25 -13.49 -7.87 5.68
N GLU A 26 -13.02 -7.96 6.91
CA GLU A 26 -11.63 -7.69 7.26
C GLU A 26 -10.68 -8.61 6.51
N LYS A 27 -11.03 -9.90 6.46
CA LYS A 27 -10.22 -10.91 5.74
C LYS A 27 -10.05 -10.56 4.28
N ALA A 28 -11.13 -10.14 3.61
CA ALA A 28 -11.08 -9.75 2.19
C ALA A 28 -10.19 -8.52 2.00
N ALA A 29 -10.27 -7.53 2.91
CA ALA A 29 -9.45 -6.33 2.85
C ALA A 29 -7.95 -6.66 3.00
N TYR A 30 -7.59 -7.51 3.98
CA TYR A 30 -6.19 -7.89 4.18
C TYR A 30 -5.66 -8.79 3.06
N THR A 31 -6.49 -9.64 2.49
CA THR A 31 -6.10 -10.44 1.32
C THR A 31 -5.78 -9.55 0.13
N ALA A 32 -6.62 -8.54 -0.12
CA ALA A 32 -6.39 -7.56 -1.18
C ALA A 32 -5.14 -6.72 -0.90
N MET A 33 -4.91 -6.33 0.34
CA MET A 33 -3.71 -5.59 0.75
C MET A 33 -2.45 -6.39 0.44
N ASN A 34 -2.42 -7.68 0.78
CA ASN A 34 -1.28 -8.55 0.50
C ASN A 34 -1.04 -8.69 -1.00
N CYS A 35 -2.10 -8.79 -1.81
CA CYS A 35 -1.98 -8.83 -3.26
C CYS A 35 -1.39 -7.53 -3.81
N MET A 36 -1.84 -6.37 -3.32
CA MET A 36 -1.31 -5.07 -3.70
C MET A 36 0.16 -4.93 -3.33
N MET A 37 0.54 -5.38 -2.13
CA MET A 37 1.94 -5.34 -1.68
C MET A 37 2.83 -6.18 -2.57
N LYS A 38 2.41 -7.38 -2.96
CA LYS A 38 3.17 -8.24 -3.88
C LYS A 38 3.33 -7.59 -5.24
N SER A 39 2.26 -7.01 -5.77
CA SER A 39 2.26 -6.33 -7.05
C SER A 39 3.19 -5.10 -7.02
N ASP A 40 3.09 -4.29 -5.99
CA ASP A 40 3.92 -3.10 -5.82
C ASP A 40 5.40 -3.48 -5.63
N THR A 41 5.67 -4.53 -4.84
CA THR A 41 7.03 -5.04 -4.64
C THR A 41 7.64 -5.48 -5.97
N ALA A 42 6.90 -6.24 -6.78
CA ALA A 42 7.37 -6.69 -8.09
C ALA A 42 7.66 -5.51 -9.02
N ALA A 43 6.80 -4.49 -9.01
CA ALA A 43 6.99 -3.29 -9.82
C ALA A 43 8.25 -2.51 -9.37
N ILE A 44 8.47 -2.39 -8.06
CA ILE A 44 9.65 -1.72 -7.50
C ILE A 44 10.93 -2.47 -7.89
N GLU A 45 10.93 -3.79 -7.75
CA GLU A 45 12.09 -4.63 -8.11
C GLU A 45 12.41 -4.52 -9.60
N THR A 46 11.39 -4.51 -10.44
CA THR A 46 11.56 -4.40 -11.89
C THR A 46 12.02 -3.01 -12.31
N THR A 47 11.46 -1.96 -11.73
CA THR A 47 11.74 -0.58 -12.12
C THR A 47 13.05 -0.05 -11.54
N TYR A 48 13.30 -0.34 -10.27
CA TYR A 48 14.44 0.23 -9.53
C TYR A 48 15.54 -0.77 -9.19
N HIS A 49 15.33 -2.06 -9.47
CA HIS A 49 16.31 -3.13 -9.21
C HIS A 49 16.69 -3.23 -7.73
N LEU A 50 15.72 -3.04 -6.84
CA LEU A 50 15.93 -3.14 -5.40
C LEU A 50 14.70 -3.76 -4.73
N THR A 51 14.87 -4.28 -3.51
CA THR A 51 13.78 -4.85 -2.73
C THR A 51 13.34 -3.85 -1.66
N PRO A 52 12.07 -3.45 -1.62
CA PRO A 52 11.59 -2.53 -0.59
C PRO A 52 11.57 -3.19 0.78
N ARG A 53 11.68 -2.37 1.83
CA ARG A 53 11.51 -2.83 3.21
C ARG A 53 10.02 -2.83 3.54
N VAL A 54 9.62 -3.77 4.40
CA VAL A 54 8.24 -3.83 4.92
C VAL A 54 8.26 -3.33 6.37
N GLU A 55 7.42 -2.35 6.66
CA GLU A 55 7.27 -1.81 8.01
C GLU A 55 5.82 -1.97 8.46
N GLN A 56 5.61 -2.66 9.57
CA GLN A 56 4.30 -2.75 10.20
C GLN A 56 4.13 -1.57 11.15
N VAL A 57 3.36 -0.56 10.74
CA VAL A 57 3.17 0.67 11.52
C VAL A 57 2.20 0.44 12.67
N SER A 58 1.13 -0.34 12.42
CA SER A 58 0.13 -0.71 13.41
C SER A 58 -0.58 -1.98 12.96
N ASN A 59 -1.56 -2.45 13.74
CA ASN A 59 -2.36 -3.62 13.34
C ASN A 59 -3.12 -3.40 12.03
N TYR A 60 -3.38 -2.13 11.67
CA TYR A 60 -4.20 -1.77 10.52
C TYR A 60 -3.42 -1.07 9.41
N LYS A 61 -2.12 -0.88 9.58
CA LYS A 61 -1.32 -0.10 8.65
C LYS A 61 0.03 -0.75 8.40
N THR A 62 0.34 -1.00 7.13
CA THR A 62 1.62 -1.54 6.69
C THR A 62 2.20 -0.64 5.61
N ARG A 63 3.51 -0.58 5.55
CA ARG A 63 4.21 0.33 4.63
C ARG A 63 5.34 -0.38 3.91
N LEU A 64 5.49 -0.11 2.61
CA LEU A 64 6.68 -0.46 1.84
C LEU A 64 7.54 0.79 1.74
N ILE A 65 8.84 0.66 2.00
CA ILE A 65 9.77 1.78 2.00
C ILE A 65 10.98 1.42 1.13
N PHE A 66 11.35 2.32 0.22
CA PHE A 66 12.55 2.16 -0.57
C PHE A 66 13.16 3.52 -0.93
N ASP A 67 14.46 3.51 -1.18
CA ASP A 67 15.19 4.69 -1.62
C ASP A 67 15.52 4.53 -3.10
N ALA A 68 15.22 5.55 -3.90
CA ALA A 68 15.46 5.52 -5.33
C ALA A 68 15.79 6.92 -5.86
N ILE A 69 16.39 6.96 -7.03
CA ILE A 69 16.60 8.22 -7.75
C ILE A 69 15.40 8.42 -8.67
N ILE A 70 14.63 9.46 -8.39
CA ILE A 70 13.42 9.79 -9.14
C ILE A 70 13.57 11.24 -9.61
N ALA A 71 13.42 11.47 -10.92
CA ALA A 71 13.58 12.81 -11.53
C ALA A 71 14.92 13.47 -11.12
N GLU A 72 15.99 12.68 -11.15
CA GLU A 72 17.36 13.13 -10.85
C GLU A 72 17.61 13.50 -9.38
N SER A 73 16.69 13.14 -8.49
CA SER A 73 16.79 13.40 -7.04
C SER A 73 16.70 12.11 -6.24
N ASP A 74 17.50 12.00 -5.20
CA ASP A 74 17.38 10.91 -4.24
C ASP A 74 16.08 11.09 -3.45
N MET A 75 15.23 10.06 -3.43
CA MET A 75 13.97 10.09 -2.73
C MET A 75 13.74 8.82 -1.91
N THR A 76 13.17 8.99 -0.74
CA THR A 76 12.62 7.87 0.03
C THR A 76 11.13 7.79 -0.30
N VAL A 77 10.73 6.67 -0.90
CA VAL A 77 9.33 6.44 -1.27
C VAL A 77 8.68 5.53 -0.23
N LYS A 78 7.50 5.92 0.21
CA LYS A 78 6.69 5.15 1.17
C LYS A 78 5.33 4.88 0.56
N ILE A 79 5.00 3.59 0.41
CA ILE A 79 3.67 3.17 -0.03
C ILE A 79 2.95 2.64 1.21
N THR A 80 1.89 3.31 1.60
CA THR A 80 1.16 3.00 2.84
C THR A 80 -0.17 2.34 2.52
N TYR A 81 -0.44 1.22 3.18
CA TYR A 81 -1.70 0.47 3.08
C TYR A 81 -2.38 0.53 4.43
N SER A 82 -3.62 1.02 4.46
CA SER A 82 -4.40 1.14 5.69
C SER A 82 -5.77 0.49 5.50
N VAL A 83 -6.21 -0.24 6.51
CA VAL A 83 -7.54 -0.86 6.52
C VAL A 83 -8.36 -0.21 7.62
N PHE A 84 -9.53 0.30 7.26
CA PHE A 84 -10.43 0.96 8.18
C PHE A 84 -11.78 0.25 8.22
N GLU A 85 -12.33 0.12 9.42
CA GLU A 85 -13.70 -0.36 9.59
C GLU A 85 -14.67 0.80 9.35
N VAL A 86 -15.68 0.54 8.54
CA VAL A 86 -16.77 1.52 8.28
C VAL A 86 -17.84 1.31 9.33
N LYS A 87 -18.11 2.34 10.09
CA LYS A 87 -19.14 2.31 11.16
C LYS A 87 -20.38 3.10 10.80
#